data_39bad8d823ead1d3bddc74dc8a95ef67
#
_entry.id   39bad8d823ead1d3bddc74dc8a95ef67
#
_cell.length_a   1.000
_cell.length_b   1.000
_cell.length_c   1.000
_cell.angle_alpha   90.00
_cell.angle_beta   90.00
_cell.angle_gamma   90.00
#
_symmetry.space_group_name_H-M   'P 1'
#
loop_
_entity.id
_entity.type
_entity.pdbx_description
1 polymer ?
#
loop_
_entity_poly.entity_id
_entity_poly.type
_entity_poly.pdbx_seq_one_letter_code
_entity_poly.pdbx_strand_id
1 'polypeptide(L)'
;LQSRPNECTRPAASGSMMSVFDNGIPLGRTHWVHDGRLESLVQTRHSAALTDLPVTPAVDNLLMELPGAIDTLDDVVARVDRGLLLTCLWYIREVDPQTLLLTGLTRDGVYLVEGGEVVGAVNNFRFNESPVDLLRRVRAVGAAETTLPREWGDYFTRASMPPLLVDDFNM
;
A
#
# COMPACT_ATOMS: atom_id res chain seq x y z
N LEU A 1 -3.71 -5.36 -6.20
CA LEU A 1 -4.26 -4.32 -5.35
C LEU A 1 -5.70 -4.06 -5.76
N GLN A 2 -6.61 -4.08 -4.84
CA GLN A 2 -8.05 -3.94 -5.12
C GLN A 2 -8.77 -3.22 -3.98
N SER A 3 -9.95 -2.72 -4.29
CA SER A 3 -10.90 -2.18 -3.32
C SER A 3 -12.20 -2.97 -3.37
N ARG A 4 -12.71 -3.37 -2.21
CA ARG A 4 -13.93 -4.16 -2.06
C ARG A 4 -14.85 -3.51 -1.05
N PRO A 5 -16.08 -3.10 -1.41
CA PRO A 5 -16.95 -2.32 -0.55
C PRO A 5 -17.33 -2.97 0.79
N ASN A 6 -17.29 -4.29 0.88
CA ASN A 6 -17.88 -5.04 2.01
C ASN A 6 -16.93 -5.99 2.75
N GLU A 7 -15.64 -6.06 2.42
CA GLU A 7 -14.76 -7.10 2.97
C GLU A 7 -13.86 -6.65 4.13
N CYS A 8 -13.72 -5.38 4.40
CA CYS A 8 -13.19 -4.96 5.68
C CYS A 8 -14.34 -4.88 6.70
N THR A 9 -14.24 -5.59 7.77
CA THR A 9 -15.16 -5.94 8.87
C THR A 9 -16.16 -4.89 9.40
N ARG A 10 -16.40 -3.82 8.69
CA ARG A 10 -17.51 -2.87 8.87
C ARG A 10 -18.00 -2.41 7.50
N PRO A 11 -19.31 -2.23 7.30
CA PRO A 11 -19.83 -1.60 6.11
C PRO A 11 -19.12 -0.26 5.92
N ALA A 12 -18.85 0.11 4.66
CA ALA A 12 -18.32 1.42 4.32
C ALA A 12 -19.18 2.48 5.00
N ALA A 13 -18.72 2.98 6.13
CA ALA A 13 -19.34 4.14 6.72
C ALA A 13 -18.88 5.31 5.87
N SER A 14 -19.80 6.06 5.30
CA SER A 14 -19.49 7.36 4.72
C SER A 14 -18.78 8.18 5.80
N GLY A 15 -17.46 8.21 5.77
CA GLY A 15 -16.71 9.22 6.50
C GLY A 15 -17.11 10.57 5.95
N SER A 16 -17.04 11.62 6.77
CA SER A 16 -17.39 12.98 6.36
C SER A 16 -16.68 13.47 5.09
N MET A 17 -15.59 12.82 4.71
CA MET A 17 -14.81 13.12 3.49
C MET A 17 -15.30 12.38 2.25
N MET A 18 -15.85 11.18 2.40
CA MET A 18 -16.22 10.34 1.25
C MET A 18 -17.51 10.77 0.56
N SER A 19 -18.42 11.41 1.29
CA SER A 19 -19.67 11.92 0.71
C SER A 19 -19.47 13.05 -0.31
N VAL A 20 -18.39 13.81 -0.15
CA VAL A 20 -18.04 14.92 -1.08
C VAL A 20 -17.49 14.39 -2.39
N PHE A 21 -16.86 13.23 -2.34
CA PHE A 21 -16.27 12.57 -3.50
C PHE A 21 -17.15 11.46 -4.09
N ASP A 22 -18.31 11.22 -3.48
CA ASP A 22 -19.30 10.31 -4.04
C ASP A 22 -19.81 10.90 -5.36
N ASN A 23 -19.39 10.27 -6.43
CA ASN A 23 -19.72 10.68 -7.78
C ASN A 23 -21.03 10.02 -8.30
N GLY A 24 -21.79 9.37 -7.43
CA GLY A 24 -23.03 8.68 -7.78
C GLY A 24 -22.79 7.39 -8.57
N ILE A 25 -21.57 6.87 -8.59
CA ILE A 25 -21.25 5.59 -9.24
C ILE A 25 -21.44 4.47 -8.23
N PRO A 26 -22.13 3.38 -8.59
CA PRO A 26 -22.28 2.25 -7.70
C PRO A 26 -20.94 1.71 -7.24
N LEU A 27 -20.79 1.48 -5.94
CA LEU A 27 -19.60 0.85 -5.38
C LEU A 27 -19.58 -0.63 -5.77
N GLY A 28 -18.47 -1.05 -6.32
CA GLY A 28 -18.18 -2.43 -6.69
C GLY A 28 -16.73 -2.76 -6.42
N ARG A 29 -16.37 -4.03 -6.65
CA ARG A 29 -14.94 -4.41 -6.63
C ARG A 29 -14.24 -3.66 -7.76
N THR A 30 -13.22 -2.88 -7.40
CA THR A 30 -12.35 -2.19 -8.35
C THR A 30 -10.95 -2.80 -8.25
N HIS A 31 -10.45 -3.30 -9.37
CA HIS A 31 -9.08 -3.77 -9.48
C HIS A 31 -8.20 -2.63 -9.98
N TRP A 32 -7.28 -2.17 -9.15
CA TRP A 32 -6.28 -1.18 -9.51
C TRP A 32 -5.10 -1.84 -10.22
N VAL A 33 -4.61 -2.92 -9.60
CA VAL A 33 -3.57 -3.78 -10.16
C VAL A 33 -4.05 -5.23 -10.01
N HIS A 34 -4.00 -6.01 -11.09
CA HIS A 34 -4.35 -7.42 -11.11
C HIS A 34 -3.27 -8.19 -11.87
N ASP A 35 -2.75 -9.26 -11.27
CA ASP A 35 -1.68 -10.08 -11.84
C ASP A 35 -0.48 -9.26 -12.35
N GLY A 36 -0.07 -8.24 -11.56
CA GLY A 36 1.03 -7.36 -11.91
C GLY A 36 0.73 -6.34 -13.01
N ARG A 37 -0.50 -6.24 -13.49
CA ARG A 37 -0.93 -5.29 -14.51
C ARG A 37 -1.79 -4.19 -13.91
N LEU A 38 -1.50 -2.94 -14.28
CA LEU A 38 -2.36 -1.81 -13.95
C LEU A 38 -3.65 -1.91 -14.77
N GLU A 39 -4.80 -2.06 -14.09
CA GLU A 39 -6.10 -2.19 -14.74
C GLU A 39 -6.93 -0.91 -14.66
N SER A 40 -6.82 -0.18 -13.57
CA SER A 40 -7.60 1.05 -13.36
C SER A 40 -6.75 2.15 -12.74
N LEU A 41 -7.08 3.38 -13.07
CA LEU A 41 -6.57 4.58 -12.43
C LEU A 41 -7.71 5.29 -11.72
N VAL A 42 -7.40 6.05 -10.68
CA VAL A 42 -8.38 6.93 -10.04
C VAL A 42 -8.78 8.01 -11.04
N GLN A 43 -10.05 8.00 -11.44
CA GLN A 43 -10.61 8.93 -12.44
C GLN A 43 -11.84 9.63 -11.88
N THR A 44 -11.74 10.95 -11.79
CA THR A 44 -12.91 11.81 -11.61
C THR A 44 -13.65 11.97 -12.94
N ARG A 45 -14.87 12.51 -12.93
CA ARG A 45 -15.58 12.83 -14.20
C ARG A 45 -14.77 13.76 -15.10
N HIS A 46 -14.05 14.71 -14.49
CA HIS A 46 -13.23 15.67 -15.22
C HIS A 46 -11.99 14.98 -15.85
N SER A 47 -11.21 14.26 -15.07
CA SER A 47 -10.02 13.56 -15.60
C SER A 47 -10.39 12.47 -16.60
N ALA A 48 -11.49 11.76 -16.39
CA ALA A 48 -12.01 10.76 -17.32
C ALA A 48 -12.33 11.38 -18.69
N ALA A 49 -12.94 12.57 -18.71
CA ALA A 49 -13.22 13.28 -19.95
C ALA A 49 -11.96 13.76 -20.70
N LEU A 50 -10.85 14.01 -19.95
CA LEU A 50 -9.57 14.42 -20.56
C LEU A 50 -8.76 13.21 -21.07
N THR A 51 -8.89 12.06 -20.46
CA THR A 51 -8.06 10.88 -20.75
C THR A 51 -8.78 9.80 -21.55
N ASP A 52 -10.09 9.96 -21.78
CA ASP A 52 -10.96 8.95 -22.39
C ASP A 52 -10.96 7.61 -21.63
N LEU A 53 -10.72 7.68 -20.31
CA LEU A 53 -10.77 6.52 -19.42
C LEU A 53 -12.07 6.52 -18.63
N PRO A 54 -12.55 5.34 -18.18
CA PRO A 54 -13.78 5.27 -17.40
C PRO A 54 -13.62 5.97 -16.04
N VAL A 55 -14.68 6.63 -15.58
CA VAL A 55 -14.76 7.19 -14.22
C VAL A 55 -14.72 6.04 -13.22
N THR A 56 -13.96 6.19 -12.14
CA THR A 56 -13.88 5.20 -11.07
C THR A 56 -14.71 5.61 -9.86
N PRO A 57 -15.27 4.66 -9.10
CA PRO A 57 -15.97 4.96 -7.87
C PRO A 57 -15.01 5.50 -6.80
N ALA A 58 -15.51 6.35 -5.92
CA ALA A 58 -14.79 6.73 -4.72
C ALA A 58 -14.86 5.57 -3.70
N VAL A 59 -13.72 5.10 -3.25
CA VAL A 59 -13.60 3.98 -2.30
C VAL A 59 -12.74 4.37 -1.11
N ASP A 60 -13.08 3.84 0.06
CA ASP A 60 -12.40 4.14 1.33
C ASP A 60 -11.54 2.99 1.86
N ASN A 61 -11.39 1.93 1.07
CA ASN A 61 -10.57 0.79 1.46
C ASN A 61 -9.58 0.41 0.36
N LEU A 62 -8.49 -0.20 0.78
CA LEU A 62 -7.47 -0.69 -0.11
C LEU A 62 -6.97 -2.05 0.37
N LEU A 63 -6.98 -3.03 -0.53
CA LEU A 63 -6.54 -4.38 -0.23
C LEU A 63 -5.44 -4.79 -1.19
N MET A 64 -4.39 -5.37 -0.65
CA MET A 64 -3.35 -6.06 -1.41
C MET A 64 -3.28 -7.50 -0.93
N GLU A 65 -3.32 -8.44 -1.84
CA GLU A 65 -3.24 -9.86 -1.50
C GLU A 65 -2.51 -10.63 -2.61
N LEU A 66 -1.82 -11.68 -2.21
CA LEU A 66 -1.33 -12.72 -3.10
C LEU A 66 -2.15 -13.99 -2.81
N PRO A 67 -2.92 -14.52 -3.76
CA PRO A 67 -3.70 -15.74 -3.54
C PRO A 67 -2.82 -16.89 -3.08
N GLY A 68 -3.19 -17.52 -1.98
CA GLY A 68 -2.44 -18.64 -1.39
C GLY A 68 -1.26 -18.26 -0.49
N ALA A 69 -0.98 -16.98 -0.29
CA ALA A 69 0.00 -16.55 0.71
C ALA A 69 -0.53 -16.82 2.12
N ILE A 70 0.24 -17.54 2.92
CA ILE A 70 -0.11 -17.95 4.30
C ILE A 70 0.95 -17.56 5.32
N ASP A 71 2.11 -17.10 4.85
CA ASP A 71 3.22 -16.74 5.74
C ASP A 71 2.84 -15.54 6.61
N THR A 72 3.13 -15.64 7.88
CA THR A 72 3.00 -14.54 8.84
C THR A 72 4.13 -13.52 8.66
N LEU A 73 4.05 -12.39 9.36
CA LEU A 73 5.17 -11.44 9.44
C LEU A 73 6.44 -12.13 9.96
N ASP A 74 6.32 -12.96 10.99
CA ASP A 74 7.45 -13.67 11.59
C ASP A 74 8.08 -14.66 10.59
N ASP A 75 7.26 -15.35 9.80
CA ASP A 75 7.76 -16.25 8.74
C ASP A 75 8.54 -15.48 7.65
N VAL A 76 8.09 -14.27 7.32
CA VAL A 76 8.79 -13.41 6.35
C VAL A 76 10.09 -12.88 6.96
N VAL A 77 10.09 -12.45 8.22
CA VAL A 77 11.29 -11.99 8.95
C VAL A 77 12.32 -13.11 9.06
N ALA A 78 11.89 -14.34 9.32
CA ALA A 78 12.79 -15.52 9.44
C ALA A 78 13.61 -15.82 8.16
N ARG A 79 13.24 -15.25 7.02
CA ARG A 79 13.96 -15.38 5.74
C ARG A 79 15.04 -14.33 5.51
N VAL A 80 15.16 -13.37 6.43
CA VAL A 80 16.09 -12.24 6.30
C VAL A 80 17.40 -12.56 7.02
N ASP A 81 18.48 -12.73 6.28
CA ASP A 81 19.81 -12.89 6.87
C ASP A 81 20.25 -11.59 7.55
N ARG A 82 20.17 -10.47 6.84
CA ARG A 82 20.38 -9.13 7.39
C ARG A 82 19.54 -8.09 6.64
N GLY A 83 18.79 -7.28 7.40
CA GLY A 83 17.90 -6.30 6.81
C GLY A 83 17.24 -5.41 7.86
N LEU A 84 16.23 -4.68 7.43
CA LEU A 84 15.42 -3.84 8.30
C LEU A 84 13.94 -4.22 8.21
N LEU A 85 13.29 -4.32 9.34
CA LEU A 85 11.84 -4.34 9.43
C LEU A 85 11.34 -2.91 9.56
N LEU A 86 10.60 -2.45 8.55
CA LEU A 86 9.98 -1.12 8.48
C LEU A 86 8.50 -1.25 8.81
N THR A 87 8.03 -0.55 9.83
CA THR A 87 6.63 -0.61 10.25
C THR A 87 5.78 0.54 9.71
N CYS A 88 6.42 1.63 9.31
CA CYS A 88 5.72 2.79 8.78
C CYS A 88 6.61 3.60 7.83
N LEU A 89 6.05 3.98 6.69
CA LEU A 89 6.61 4.98 5.79
C LEU A 89 5.76 6.25 5.93
N TRP A 90 6.43 7.38 6.13
CA TRP A 90 5.77 8.63 6.48
C TRP A 90 6.33 9.81 5.71
N TYR A 91 5.57 10.91 5.66
CA TYR A 91 5.95 12.15 5.02
C TYR A 91 6.34 11.94 3.55
N ILE A 92 5.50 11.17 2.85
CA ILE A 92 5.75 10.78 1.46
C ILE A 92 5.46 11.98 0.55
N ARG A 93 6.45 12.32 -0.27
CA ARG A 93 6.37 13.44 -1.24
C ARG A 93 6.89 12.98 -2.59
N GLU A 94 6.29 13.52 -3.63
CA GLU A 94 6.72 13.31 -5.00
C GLU A 94 8.02 14.09 -5.27
N VAL A 95 8.97 13.42 -5.90
CA VAL A 95 10.23 13.98 -6.37
C VAL A 95 10.21 14.12 -7.88
N ASP A 96 9.79 13.06 -8.56
CA ASP A 96 9.69 13.02 -10.01
C ASP A 96 8.44 12.25 -10.45
N PRO A 97 7.42 12.95 -11.01
CA PRO A 97 6.18 12.31 -11.44
C PRO A 97 6.36 11.36 -12.63
N GLN A 98 7.38 11.56 -13.45
CA GLN A 98 7.59 10.75 -14.65
C GLN A 98 8.04 9.34 -14.31
N THR A 99 8.87 9.21 -13.27
CA THR A 99 9.37 7.93 -12.76
C THR A 99 8.61 7.43 -11.55
N LEU A 100 7.62 8.20 -11.08
CA LEU A 100 6.92 7.99 -9.80
C LEU A 100 7.89 7.92 -8.62
N LEU A 101 9.00 8.67 -8.67
CA LEU A 101 9.96 8.70 -7.59
C LEU A 101 9.39 9.47 -6.40
N LEU A 102 9.31 8.80 -5.27
CA LEU A 102 8.85 9.35 -4.00
C LEU A 102 10.01 9.43 -3.02
N THR A 103 10.00 10.46 -2.17
CA THR A 103 10.85 10.53 -0.98
C THR A 103 10.00 10.50 0.27
N GLY A 104 10.54 10.03 1.36
CA GLY A 104 9.87 10.02 2.64
C GLY A 104 10.81 9.64 3.78
N LEU A 105 10.21 9.35 4.93
CA LEU A 105 10.90 8.93 6.15
C LEU A 105 10.33 7.61 6.64
N THR A 106 11.18 6.72 7.12
CA THR A 106 10.72 5.63 7.98
C THR A 106 10.29 6.21 9.33
N ARG A 107 9.31 5.60 10.00
CA ARG A 107 8.78 6.09 11.26
C ARG A 107 8.17 4.98 12.10
N ASP A 108 7.91 5.30 13.38
CA ASP A 108 7.13 4.48 14.33
C ASP A 108 7.70 3.08 14.61
N GLY A 109 8.91 2.83 14.23
CA GLY A 109 9.62 1.59 14.47
C GLY A 109 10.39 1.12 13.23
N VAL A 110 11.71 1.16 13.35
CA VAL A 110 12.63 0.54 12.41
C VAL A 110 13.49 -0.41 13.22
N TYR A 111 13.51 -1.66 12.80
CA TYR A 111 14.18 -2.70 13.57
C TYR A 111 15.24 -3.40 12.71
N LEU A 112 16.39 -3.63 13.29
CA LEU A 112 17.44 -4.46 12.68
C LEU A 112 17.03 -5.93 12.78
N VAL A 113 17.11 -6.61 11.67
CA VAL A 113 16.92 -8.07 11.57
C VAL A 113 18.26 -8.69 11.21
N GLU A 114 18.70 -9.69 11.98
CA GLU A 114 19.90 -10.49 11.72
C GLU A 114 19.59 -11.96 11.99
N GLY A 115 19.95 -12.83 11.04
CA GLY A 115 19.74 -14.28 11.16
C GLY A 115 18.27 -14.69 11.33
N GLY A 116 17.33 -13.91 10.76
CA GLY A 116 15.90 -14.19 10.87
C GLY A 116 15.24 -13.68 12.14
N GLU A 117 15.93 -12.90 12.96
CA GLU A 117 15.42 -12.40 14.25
C GLU A 117 15.56 -10.88 14.34
N VAL A 118 14.60 -10.23 15.01
CA VAL A 118 14.68 -8.82 15.34
C VAL A 118 15.65 -8.65 16.52
N VAL A 119 16.81 -8.04 16.26
CA VAL A 119 17.86 -7.90 17.26
C VAL A 119 17.87 -6.54 17.98
N GLY A 120 17.19 -5.54 17.43
CA GLY A 120 17.11 -4.23 18.10
C GLY A 120 16.43 -3.17 17.24
N ALA A 121 16.17 -2.02 17.85
CA ALA A 121 15.67 -0.84 17.16
C ALA A 121 16.82 0.00 16.61
N VAL A 122 16.58 0.66 15.48
CA VAL A 122 17.54 1.58 14.85
C VAL A 122 16.87 2.92 14.55
N ASN A 123 17.66 3.91 14.16
CA ASN A 123 17.16 5.23 13.80
C ASN A 123 16.26 5.18 12.55
N ASN A 124 15.44 6.20 12.40
CA ASN A 124 14.70 6.43 11.16
C ASN A 124 15.64 6.86 10.04
N PHE A 125 15.26 6.50 8.82
CA PHE A 125 15.98 6.81 7.59
C PHE A 125 15.11 7.62 6.64
N ARG A 126 15.74 8.40 5.78
CA ARG A 126 15.11 8.93 4.58
C ARG A 126 15.19 7.88 3.48
N PHE A 127 14.12 7.74 2.73
CA PHE A 127 14.10 6.87 1.56
C PHE A 127 13.77 7.65 0.27
N ASN A 128 14.18 7.10 -0.85
CA ASN A 128 13.81 7.55 -2.19
C ASN A 128 13.46 6.32 -3.04
N GLU A 129 12.16 6.09 -3.25
CA GLU A 129 11.67 4.89 -3.90
C GLU A 129 10.56 5.18 -4.91
N SER A 130 10.58 4.46 -6.02
CA SER A 130 9.42 4.34 -6.89
C SER A 130 8.58 3.12 -6.46
N PRO A 131 7.29 3.28 -6.17
CA PRO A 131 6.43 2.14 -5.82
C PRO A 131 6.42 1.05 -6.88
N VAL A 132 6.56 1.42 -8.15
CA VAL A 132 6.61 0.46 -9.27
C VAL A 132 7.90 -0.36 -9.22
N ASP A 133 9.03 0.28 -8.99
CA ASP A 133 10.32 -0.42 -8.92
C ASP A 133 10.46 -1.22 -7.62
N LEU A 134 9.92 -0.71 -6.53
CA LEU A 134 9.82 -1.44 -5.26
C LEU A 134 9.06 -2.76 -5.46
N LEU A 135 7.89 -2.71 -6.07
CA LEU A 135 7.06 -3.91 -6.30
C LEU A 135 7.74 -4.93 -7.22
N ARG A 136 8.64 -4.53 -8.11
CA ARG A 136 9.44 -5.44 -8.94
C ARG A 136 10.50 -6.20 -8.16
N ARG A 137 10.93 -5.67 -7.01
CA ARG A 137 11.96 -6.26 -6.13
C ARG A 137 11.38 -7.05 -4.95
N VAL A 138 10.07 -7.27 -4.94
CA VAL A 138 9.42 -8.11 -3.93
C VAL A 138 9.82 -9.57 -4.13
N ARG A 139 10.40 -10.17 -3.09
CA ARG A 139 10.83 -11.57 -3.05
C ARG A 139 9.84 -12.50 -2.35
N ALA A 140 9.16 -11.99 -1.34
CA ALA A 140 8.14 -12.75 -0.63
C ALA A 140 6.98 -11.84 -0.22
N VAL A 141 5.80 -12.44 -0.16
CA VAL A 141 4.55 -11.80 0.23
C VAL A 141 3.89 -12.69 1.27
N GLY A 142 3.63 -12.16 2.44
CA GLY A 142 2.91 -12.89 3.49
C GLY A 142 1.39 -12.79 3.35
N ALA A 143 0.69 -13.33 4.33
CA ALA A 143 -0.77 -13.23 4.42
C ALA A 143 -1.21 -11.77 4.64
N ALA A 144 -2.28 -11.37 3.98
CA ALA A 144 -2.80 -10.02 4.14
C ALA A 144 -3.49 -9.87 5.50
N GLU A 145 -3.13 -8.80 6.22
CA GLU A 145 -3.67 -8.46 7.53
C GLU A 145 -4.27 -7.05 7.53
N THR A 146 -5.15 -6.77 8.47
CA THR A 146 -5.69 -5.42 8.64
C THR A 146 -4.58 -4.47 9.11
N THR A 147 -4.38 -3.40 8.37
CA THR A 147 -3.34 -2.40 8.62
C THR A 147 -3.92 -1.00 8.78
N LEU A 148 -3.12 -0.10 9.34
CA LEU A 148 -3.45 1.33 9.46
C LEU A 148 -2.82 2.10 8.31
N PRO A 149 -3.62 2.77 7.46
CA PRO A 149 -3.10 3.66 6.42
C PRO A 149 -2.67 5.01 7.02
N ARG A 150 -1.56 5.03 7.73
CA ARG A 150 -1.13 6.11 8.64
C ARG A 150 -1.15 7.51 8.03
N GLU A 151 -0.37 7.76 6.97
CA GLU A 151 -0.28 9.09 6.36
C GLU A 151 -1.53 9.43 5.53
N TRP A 152 -2.16 8.42 4.96
CA TRP A 152 -3.32 8.57 4.07
C TRP A 152 -4.65 8.19 4.74
N GLY A 153 -4.68 8.22 6.07
CA GLY A 153 -5.87 7.89 6.85
C GLY A 153 -7.11 8.71 6.53
N ASP A 154 -6.93 9.88 5.95
CA ASP A 154 -8.03 10.72 5.47
C ASP A 154 -8.66 10.20 4.17
N TYR A 155 -7.92 9.40 3.40
CA TYR A 155 -8.36 8.84 2.12
C TYR A 155 -8.80 7.39 2.23
N PHE A 156 -8.05 6.60 3.01
CA PHE A 156 -8.32 5.19 3.21
C PHE A 156 -8.48 4.92 4.69
N THR A 157 -9.72 4.75 5.12
CA THR A 157 -10.00 4.44 6.54
C THR A 157 -9.70 2.99 6.87
N ARG A 158 -9.56 2.14 5.86
CA ARG A 158 -9.33 0.70 6.00
C ARG A 158 -8.36 0.21 4.96
N ALA A 159 -7.38 -0.55 5.42
CA ALA A 159 -6.45 -1.24 4.54
C ALA A 159 -6.20 -2.66 5.04
N SER A 160 -5.98 -3.56 4.09
CA SER A 160 -5.50 -4.90 4.38
C SER A 160 -4.32 -5.16 3.46
N MET A 161 -3.14 -5.32 4.04
CA MET A 161 -1.87 -5.42 3.33
C MET A 161 -1.05 -6.58 3.87
N PRO A 162 -0.34 -7.31 3.00
CA PRO A 162 0.60 -8.32 3.44
C PRO A 162 1.93 -7.71 3.85
N PRO A 163 2.71 -8.33 4.72
CA PRO A 163 4.13 -8.05 4.85
C PRO A 163 4.84 -8.40 3.55
N LEU A 164 5.78 -7.56 3.15
CA LEU A 164 6.57 -7.72 1.93
C LEU A 164 8.06 -7.83 2.28
N LEU A 165 8.74 -8.82 1.73
CA LEU A 165 10.20 -8.85 1.68
C LEU A 165 10.65 -8.22 0.37
N VAL A 166 11.40 -7.14 0.46
CA VAL A 166 11.86 -6.35 -0.69
C VAL A 166 13.38 -6.25 -0.66
N ASP A 167 14.02 -6.53 -1.80
CA ASP A 167 15.46 -6.32 -1.93
C ASP A 167 15.78 -4.84 -2.22
N ASP A 168 16.96 -4.42 -1.77
CA ASP A 168 17.58 -3.14 -2.13
C ASP A 168 16.67 -1.92 -1.97
N PHE A 169 15.93 -1.85 -0.85
CA PHE A 169 15.16 -0.65 -0.52
C PHE A 169 16.10 0.54 -0.35
N ASN A 170 15.86 1.61 -1.11
CA ASN A 170 16.77 2.75 -1.20
C ASN A 170 16.58 3.75 -0.05
N MET A 171 17.50 3.71 0.91
CA MET A 171 17.54 4.58 2.11
C MET A 171 18.82 5.40 2.17
#